data_6cc7dc9600fe017efbcef965fa8ebb8f
#
_entry.id   6cc7dc9600fe017efbcef965fa8ebb8f
#
_cell.length_a   1.000
_cell.length_b   1.000
_cell.length_c   1.000
_cell.angle_alpha   90.00
_cell.angle_beta   90.00
_cell.angle_gamma   90.00
#
_symmetry.space_group_name_H-M   'P 1'
#
loop_
_entity.id
_entity.type
_entity.pdbx_description
1 polymer ?
#
loop_
_entity_poly.entity_id
_entity_poly.type
_entity_poly.pdbx_seq_one_letter_code
_entity_poly.pdbx_strand_id
1 'polypeptide(L)'
;MNRLSLILLLLTLNLFWLDGKAQTNANVQQEFQLTIQPTKAPIKLDGILDEPAWNTVEAVSQFNKKFPNDIGAPKKQTEVKYLYDDKNLYFAFKVYDSGTAIIRSLKRDIGHDGNDGVALVLDPLNQKTNGF
;
A
#
# COMPACT_ATOMS: atom_id res chain seq x y z
N MET A 1 -8.48 17.68 62.71
CA MET A 1 -8.42 16.82 61.49
C MET A 1 -7.86 15.47 61.95
N ASN A 2 -8.63 14.42 61.93
CA ASN A 2 -8.25 13.11 62.48
C ASN A 2 -7.21 12.47 61.58
N ARG A 3 -6.24 11.75 62.19
CA ARG A 3 -5.16 11.08 61.46
C ARG A 3 -5.66 10.19 60.32
N LEU A 4 -6.84 9.62 60.49
CA LEU A 4 -7.54 8.81 59.48
C LEU A 4 -7.94 9.64 58.25
N SER A 5 -8.38 10.89 58.45
CA SER A 5 -8.77 11.80 57.34
C SER A 5 -7.59 12.25 56.52
N LEU A 6 -6.40 12.37 57.14
CA LEU A 6 -5.16 12.73 56.43
C LEU A 6 -4.64 11.57 55.56
N ILE A 7 -4.75 10.34 56.09
CA ILE A 7 -4.35 9.14 55.36
C ILE A 7 -5.28 8.91 54.15
N LEU A 8 -6.56 9.14 54.27
CA LEU A 8 -7.53 9.04 53.19
C LEU A 8 -7.25 10.08 52.08
N LEU A 9 -6.89 11.31 52.49
CA LEU A 9 -6.56 12.38 51.57
C LEU A 9 -5.24 12.10 50.80
N LEU A 10 -4.26 11.51 51.46
CA LEU A 10 -2.99 11.11 50.82
C LEU A 10 -3.18 9.92 49.87
N LEU A 11 -4.11 9.00 50.17
CA LEU A 11 -4.42 7.89 49.30
C LEU A 11 -5.15 8.35 48.02
N THR A 12 -6.04 9.34 48.13
CA THR A 12 -6.74 9.89 46.94
C THR A 12 -5.85 10.72 46.06
N LEU A 13 -4.84 11.39 46.64
CA LEU A 13 -3.86 12.19 45.86
C LEU A 13 -2.96 11.32 45.00
N ASN A 14 -2.68 10.09 45.40
CA ASN A 14 -1.86 9.17 44.60
C ASN A 14 -2.60 8.51 43.44
N LEU A 15 -3.94 8.49 43.44
CA LEU A 15 -4.76 7.96 42.36
C LEU A 15 -4.80 8.91 41.12
N PHE A 16 -4.50 10.20 41.33
CA PHE A 16 -4.47 11.17 40.21
C PHE A 16 -3.19 11.15 39.39
N TRP A 17 -2.13 10.42 39.78
CA TRP A 17 -0.87 10.32 39.05
C TRP A 17 -0.74 9.04 38.23
N LEU A 18 -1.80 8.29 38.05
CA LEU A 18 -1.85 7.29 37.00
C LEU A 18 -2.08 8.01 35.67
N ASP A 19 -1.02 8.66 35.18
CA ASP A 19 -0.92 9.00 33.78
C ASP A 19 -1.04 7.69 32.98
N GLY A 20 -2.25 7.38 32.62
CA GLY A 20 -2.53 6.38 31.61
C GLY A 20 -1.91 6.85 30.30
N LYS A 21 -0.64 6.52 30.11
CA LYS A 21 -0.06 6.52 28.76
C LYS A 21 -0.88 5.52 27.97
N ALA A 22 -1.97 6.01 27.39
CA ALA A 22 -2.57 5.32 26.28
C ALA A 22 -1.44 5.16 25.28
N GLN A 23 -0.90 3.95 25.16
CA GLN A 23 -0.10 3.58 24.01
C GLN A 23 -1.04 3.73 22.82
N THR A 24 -1.05 4.92 22.24
CA THR A 24 -1.39 5.05 20.85
C THR A 24 -0.34 4.21 20.15
N ASN A 25 -0.70 2.98 19.82
CA ASN A 25 -0.09 2.28 18.71
C ASN A 25 -0.42 3.17 17.50
N ALA A 26 0.35 4.25 17.35
CA ALA A 26 0.56 4.84 16.06
C ALA A 26 1.23 3.71 15.28
N ASN A 27 0.42 2.86 14.65
CA ASN A 27 0.80 2.23 13.42
C ASN A 27 1.22 3.41 12.57
N VAL A 28 2.51 3.67 12.54
CA VAL A 28 3.14 4.51 11.55
C VAL A 28 2.81 3.76 10.27
N GLN A 29 1.66 4.07 9.68
CA GLN A 29 1.42 3.76 8.29
C GLN A 29 2.56 4.47 7.60
N GLN A 30 3.54 3.68 7.21
CA GLN A 30 4.64 4.18 6.41
C GLN A 30 3.96 4.75 5.17
N GLU A 31 3.93 6.07 5.09
CA GLU A 31 3.27 6.77 4.00
C GLU A 31 4.13 6.50 2.77
N PHE A 32 3.69 5.56 1.96
CA PHE A 32 4.35 5.25 0.70
C PHE A 32 4.08 6.40 -0.26
N GLN A 33 5.08 7.22 -0.49
CA GLN A 33 5.03 8.30 -1.46
C GLN A 33 5.68 7.84 -2.75
N LEU A 34 5.00 8.05 -3.84
CA LEU A 34 5.48 7.78 -5.18
C LEU A 34 5.44 9.06 -6.00
N THR A 35 6.56 9.42 -6.60
CA THR A 35 6.61 10.54 -7.55
C THR A 35 6.48 9.99 -8.96
N ILE A 36 5.36 10.31 -9.62
CA ILE A 36 5.11 9.93 -11.00
C ILE A 36 5.84 10.91 -11.92
N GLN A 37 6.59 10.39 -12.90
CA GLN A 37 7.36 11.21 -13.85
C GLN A 37 6.61 11.45 -15.15
N PRO A 38 6.71 12.66 -15.73
CA PRO A 38 6.16 12.92 -17.05
C PRO A 38 7.00 12.29 -18.17
N THR A 39 6.34 11.86 -19.24
CA THR A 39 7.01 11.44 -20.47
C THR A 39 6.48 12.22 -21.67
N LYS A 40 7.38 12.56 -22.61
CA LYS A 40 7.02 13.06 -23.93
C LYS A 40 7.24 12.00 -25.02
N ALA A 41 7.92 10.92 -24.67
CA ALA A 41 8.13 9.81 -25.59
C ALA A 41 6.83 8.98 -25.69
N PRO A 42 6.47 8.51 -26.88
CA PRO A 42 5.31 7.65 -27.04
C PRO A 42 5.53 6.32 -26.30
N ILE A 43 4.51 5.86 -25.61
CA ILE A 43 4.48 4.55 -24.97
C ILE A 43 3.60 3.62 -25.80
N LYS A 44 4.13 2.46 -26.15
CA LYS A 44 3.42 1.43 -26.90
C LYS A 44 2.84 0.39 -25.93
N LEU A 45 1.55 0.13 -26.04
CA LEU A 45 0.86 -0.83 -25.17
C LEU A 45 0.93 -2.25 -25.76
N ASP A 46 2.11 -2.85 -25.78
CA ASP A 46 2.33 -4.20 -26.33
C ASP A 46 2.81 -5.22 -25.29
N GLY A 47 2.97 -4.78 -24.04
CA GLY A 47 3.44 -5.63 -22.94
C GLY A 47 4.97 -5.77 -22.89
N ILE A 48 5.71 -5.07 -23.76
CA ILE A 48 7.17 -5.02 -23.77
C ILE A 48 7.59 -3.66 -23.20
N LEU A 49 8.46 -3.65 -22.19
CA LEU A 49 8.91 -2.42 -21.53
C LEU A 49 10.27 -2.00 -22.06
N ASP A 50 10.37 -1.81 -23.37
CA ASP A 50 11.63 -1.47 -24.06
C ASP A 50 11.76 0.03 -24.38
N GLU A 51 10.72 0.84 -24.12
CA GLU A 51 10.82 2.27 -24.32
C GLU A 51 11.80 2.91 -23.32
N PRO A 52 12.66 3.83 -23.80
CA PRO A 52 13.63 4.52 -22.94
C PRO A 52 13.00 5.25 -21.74
N ALA A 53 11.74 5.66 -21.86
CA ALA A 53 11.02 6.34 -20.80
C ALA A 53 10.90 5.49 -19.52
N TRP A 54 10.78 4.18 -19.63
CA TRP A 54 10.74 3.27 -18.48
C TRP A 54 12.05 3.19 -17.71
N ASN A 55 13.16 3.59 -18.33
CA ASN A 55 14.47 3.62 -17.67
C ASN A 55 14.70 4.90 -16.86
N THR A 56 13.85 5.91 -17.04
CA THR A 56 13.95 7.18 -16.31
C THR A 56 13.25 7.15 -14.96
N VAL A 57 12.46 6.13 -14.67
CA VAL A 57 11.67 6.01 -13.43
C VAL A 57 12.12 4.82 -12.61
N GLU A 58 12.14 5.02 -11.30
CA GLU A 58 12.41 3.98 -10.34
C GLU A 58 11.20 3.04 -10.19
N ALA A 59 11.48 1.75 -10.04
CA ALA A 59 10.43 0.77 -9.81
C ALA A 59 10.07 0.72 -8.32
N VAL A 60 8.79 0.68 -8.03
CA VAL A 60 8.28 0.33 -6.70
C VAL A 60 8.20 -1.17 -6.59
N SER A 61 8.86 -1.73 -5.58
CA SER A 61 8.93 -3.18 -5.36
C SER A 61 8.61 -3.60 -3.93
N GLN A 62 8.39 -2.63 -3.03
CA GLN A 62 8.14 -2.87 -1.62
C GLN A 62 6.67 -3.24 -1.38
N PHE A 63 6.27 -4.40 -1.83
CA PHE A 63 4.94 -4.92 -1.59
C PHE A 63 4.92 -5.86 -0.39
N ASN A 64 3.83 -5.82 0.37
CA ASN A 64 3.59 -6.73 1.47
C ASN A 64 2.61 -7.83 1.05
N LYS A 65 2.82 -9.01 1.61
CA LYS A 65 1.86 -10.11 1.48
C LYS A 65 0.60 -9.75 2.27
N LYS A 66 -0.57 -9.84 1.64
CA LYS A 66 -1.84 -9.55 2.30
C LYS A 66 -2.55 -10.78 2.86
N PHE A 67 -2.38 -11.92 2.24
CA PHE A 67 -3.07 -13.16 2.65
C PHE A 67 -2.07 -14.29 2.90
N PRO A 68 -2.26 -15.11 3.94
CA PRO A 68 -3.34 -15.15 4.95
C PRO A 68 -3.19 -14.12 6.08
N ASN A 69 -2.12 -13.36 6.10
CA ASN A 69 -1.83 -12.29 7.06
C ASN A 69 -0.95 -11.22 6.38
N ASP A 70 -0.98 -10.00 6.89
CA ASP A 70 -0.24 -8.85 6.35
C ASP A 70 1.24 -8.84 6.78
N ILE A 71 1.81 -10.01 7.07
CA ILE A 71 3.18 -10.13 7.57
C ILE A 71 4.09 -10.73 6.52
N GLY A 72 5.21 -10.04 6.26
CA GLY A 72 6.30 -10.51 5.44
C GLY A 72 6.21 -10.18 3.95
N ALA A 73 7.28 -10.47 3.26
CA ALA A 73 7.39 -10.23 1.83
C ALA A 73 6.53 -11.21 1.01
N PRO A 74 6.07 -10.80 -0.18
CA PRO A 74 5.38 -11.70 -1.09
C PRO A 74 6.34 -12.79 -1.58
N LYS A 75 5.78 -13.96 -1.91
CA LYS A 75 6.57 -15.08 -2.44
C LYS A 75 7.17 -14.78 -3.82
N LYS A 76 6.51 -13.94 -4.59
CA LYS A 76 6.91 -13.54 -5.93
C LYS A 76 7.10 -12.03 -5.95
N GLN A 77 8.29 -11.61 -6.35
CA GLN A 77 8.61 -10.20 -6.45
C GLN A 77 7.79 -9.56 -7.58
N THR A 78 7.30 -8.37 -7.32
CA THR A 78 6.61 -7.55 -8.31
C THR A 78 7.25 -6.17 -8.33
N GLU A 79 7.46 -5.63 -9.50
CA GLU A 79 7.90 -4.27 -9.72
C GLU A 79 6.82 -3.51 -10.49
N VAL A 80 6.58 -2.27 -10.10
CA VAL A 80 5.64 -1.39 -10.78
C VAL A 80 6.31 -0.08 -11.09
N LYS A 81 6.16 0.39 -12.33
CA LYS A 81 6.62 1.69 -12.80
C LYS A 81 5.44 2.52 -13.25
N TYR A 82 5.57 3.83 -13.15
CA TYR A 82 4.51 4.79 -13.43
C TYR A 82 5.04 5.93 -14.27
N LEU A 83 4.31 6.30 -15.30
CA LEU A 83 4.57 7.44 -16.15
C LEU A 83 3.25 8.15 -16.47
N TYR A 84 3.32 9.40 -16.87
CA TYR A 84 2.15 10.10 -17.42
C TYR A 84 2.54 11.01 -18.57
N ASP A 85 1.59 11.27 -19.45
CA ASP A 85 1.63 12.32 -20.45
C ASP A 85 0.45 13.28 -20.29
N ASP A 86 0.22 14.15 -21.24
CA ASP A 86 -0.87 15.12 -21.17
C ASP A 86 -2.28 14.49 -21.19
N LYS A 87 -2.40 13.22 -21.50
CA LYS A 87 -3.68 12.52 -21.71
C LYS A 87 -3.82 11.22 -20.93
N ASN A 88 -2.71 10.56 -20.60
CA ASN A 88 -2.72 9.20 -20.12
C ASN A 88 -1.84 9.04 -18.87
N LEU A 89 -2.23 8.08 -18.03
CA LEU A 89 -1.45 7.55 -16.95
C LEU A 89 -1.06 6.12 -17.31
N TYR A 90 0.23 5.82 -17.30
CA TYR A 90 0.79 4.53 -17.69
C TYR A 90 1.27 3.76 -16.48
N PHE A 91 0.95 2.49 -16.43
CA PHE A 91 1.40 1.54 -15.41
C PHE A 91 2.07 0.36 -16.08
N ALA A 92 3.27 0.02 -15.61
CA ALA A 92 4.00 -1.15 -16.04
C ALA A 92 4.20 -2.10 -14.86
N PHE A 93 3.68 -3.31 -14.96
CA PHE A 93 3.83 -4.35 -13.96
C PHE A 93 4.79 -5.42 -14.46
N LYS A 94 5.82 -5.71 -13.68
CA LYS A 94 6.75 -6.81 -13.92
C LYS A 94 6.69 -7.78 -12.74
N VAL A 95 6.13 -8.95 -12.99
CA VAL A 95 5.98 -10.01 -11.98
C VAL A 95 7.06 -11.06 -12.22
N TYR A 96 7.90 -11.31 -11.24
CA TYR A 96 8.95 -12.33 -11.30
C TYR A 96 8.38 -13.68 -10.85
N ASP A 97 7.84 -14.40 -11.81
CA ASP A 97 7.28 -15.73 -11.62
C ASP A 97 7.95 -16.73 -12.55
N SER A 98 8.42 -17.83 -12.00
CA SER A 98 8.98 -18.95 -12.77
C SER A 98 7.92 -20.01 -13.14
N GLY A 99 6.69 -19.84 -12.64
CA GLY A 99 5.58 -20.75 -12.90
C GLY A 99 4.86 -20.45 -14.21
N THR A 100 3.97 -21.36 -14.61
CA THR A 100 3.04 -21.11 -15.69
C THR A 100 1.90 -20.25 -15.16
N ALA A 101 1.58 -19.16 -15.87
CA ALA A 101 0.46 -18.31 -15.51
C ALA A 101 -0.85 -19.11 -15.51
N ILE A 102 -1.64 -18.95 -14.44
CA ILE A 102 -2.93 -19.63 -14.32
C ILE A 102 -4.00 -18.75 -14.96
N ILE A 103 -4.48 -19.16 -16.11
CA ILE A 103 -5.56 -18.51 -16.83
C ILE A 103 -6.73 -19.47 -16.89
N ARG A 104 -7.69 -19.32 -15.99
CA ARG A 104 -8.88 -20.18 -15.94
C ARG A 104 -10.02 -19.71 -16.84
N SER A 105 -10.01 -18.44 -17.21
CA SER A 105 -11.04 -17.86 -18.05
C SER A 105 -10.47 -16.74 -18.89
N LEU A 106 -10.93 -16.64 -20.13
CA LEU A 106 -10.64 -15.52 -21.04
C LEU A 106 -11.80 -14.52 -21.08
N LYS A 107 -12.79 -14.65 -20.20
CA LYS A 107 -13.88 -13.68 -20.13
C LYS A 107 -13.34 -12.33 -19.66
N ARG A 108 -13.84 -11.27 -20.24
CA ARG A 108 -13.59 -9.90 -19.78
C ARG A 108 -14.26 -9.68 -18.42
N ASP A 109 -13.62 -8.89 -17.57
CA ASP A 109 -14.17 -8.45 -16.27
C ASP A 109 -14.48 -9.62 -15.31
N ILE A 110 -13.63 -10.65 -15.30
CA ILE A 110 -13.73 -11.73 -14.32
C ILE A 110 -13.16 -11.28 -12.98
N GLY A 111 -13.80 -11.75 -11.90
CA GLY A 111 -13.28 -11.56 -10.55
C GLY A 111 -11.90 -12.21 -10.33
N HIS A 112 -11.23 -11.81 -9.25
CA HIS A 112 -9.88 -12.27 -8.93
C HIS A 112 -9.79 -13.75 -8.51
N ASP A 113 -10.92 -14.43 -8.38
CA ASP A 113 -10.98 -15.80 -7.85
C ASP A 113 -10.36 -16.80 -8.84
N GLY A 114 -9.12 -17.19 -8.51
CA GLY A 114 -8.45 -18.28 -9.18
C GLY A 114 -7.72 -17.94 -10.48
N ASN A 115 -7.53 -16.67 -10.78
CA ASN A 115 -6.65 -16.21 -11.86
C ASN A 115 -5.47 -15.43 -11.29
N ASP A 116 -4.32 -15.52 -11.96
CA ASP A 116 -3.23 -14.58 -11.74
C ASP A 116 -3.57 -13.23 -12.37
N GLY A 117 -3.41 -12.16 -11.64
CA GLY A 117 -3.73 -10.82 -12.13
C GLY A 117 -3.18 -9.72 -11.25
N VAL A 118 -3.30 -8.51 -11.74
CA VAL A 118 -2.99 -7.28 -11.01
C VAL A 118 -4.22 -6.39 -10.99
N ALA A 119 -4.41 -5.66 -9.91
CA ALA A 119 -5.47 -4.67 -9.80
C ALA A 119 -4.86 -3.32 -9.44
N LEU A 120 -5.37 -2.28 -10.06
CA LEU A 120 -5.07 -0.90 -9.73
C LEU A 120 -6.34 -0.27 -9.17
N VAL A 121 -6.21 0.34 -8.00
CA VAL A 121 -7.31 1.09 -7.39
C VAL A 121 -6.87 2.53 -7.25
N LEU A 122 -7.62 3.44 -7.82
CA LEU A 122 -7.36 4.87 -7.81
C LEU A 122 -8.41 5.59 -6.95
N ASP A 123 -7.95 6.46 -6.06
CA ASP A 123 -8.79 7.41 -5.33
C ASP A 123 -8.35 8.84 -5.65
N PRO A 124 -8.76 9.38 -6.82
CA PRO A 124 -8.30 10.68 -7.30
C PRO A 124 -8.78 11.85 -6.45
N LEU A 125 -9.80 11.64 -5.63
CA LEU A 125 -10.36 12.66 -4.74
C LEU A 125 -9.86 12.54 -3.30
N ASN A 126 -9.02 11.54 -3.01
CA ASN A 126 -8.50 11.24 -1.67
C ASN A 126 -9.59 11.13 -0.59
N GLN A 127 -10.71 10.55 -0.96
CA GLN A 127 -11.87 10.39 -0.05
C GLN A 127 -11.70 9.22 0.92
N LYS A 128 -10.79 8.28 0.61
CA LYS A 128 -10.49 7.06 1.42
C LYS A 128 -11.71 6.14 1.64
N THR A 129 -12.77 6.37 0.93
CA THR A 129 -14.02 5.60 1.03
C THR A 129 -14.40 4.91 -0.27
N ASN A 130 -14.02 5.50 -1.41
CA ASN A 130 -14.34 4.99 -2.74
C ASN A 130 -13.07 5.01 -3.60
N GLY A 131 -12.87 3.96 -4.40
CA GLY A 131 -11.81 3.87 -5.40
C GLY A 131 -12.37 3.32 -6.71
N PHE A 132 -11.68 3.62 -7.81
CA PHE A 132 -12.01 3.14 -9.16
C PHE A 132 -10.97 2.14 -9.62
#